data_c3846851ba6b1bd19cd36541961ab507
#
_entry.id   c3846851ba6b1bd19cd36541961ab507
#
_cell.length_a   1.000
_cell.length_b   1.000
_cell.length_c   1.000
_cell.angle_alpha   90.00
_cell.angle_beta   90.00
_cell.angle_gamma   90.00
#
_symmetry.space_group_name_H-M   'P 1'
#
loop_
_entity.id
_entity.type
_entity.pdbx_description
1 polymer ?
#
loop_
_entity_poly.entity_id
_entity_poly.type
_entity_poly.pdbx_seq_one_letter_code
_entity_poly.pdbx_strand_id
1 'polypeptide(L)'
;MAVRNTNLAFARDEMLEAQLPPTSERGVIKWIRENLFSTPLNAALTLVALYVVYNIVAGFYPWISNSVWVADSQKECRDIVTGMSGEGATGACWALIRARWHQFMFGFYPPTEYWRPILTLSLLFVALAPVLFAGKNKSILILLASTTFLLFVTLLLVDGNISHVVFITLGMIALTALGYLAPVRLYWVTAFYPCLSIFLLWGGSFWAPFGALIGFVVWGVVYNLLQERFEAVVSFTLGLFFAAIWWFGLQGFVTDMLLTGLPLELEFVDSDRFGGFLLALTIGVSAIAASLPVGVLLALGRQSDM
;
A
#
# COMPACT_ATOMS: atom_id res chain seq x y z
N MET A 1 -55.25 -25.97 -68.05
CA MET A 1 -54.65 -26.46 -66.80
C MET A 1 -53.85 -25.34 -66.15
N ALA A 2 -54.36 -24.72 -65.11
CA ALA A 2 -53.69 -23.62 -64.39
C ALA A 2 -52.85 -24.22 -63.26
N VAL A 3 -51.53 -24.04 -63.34
CA VAL A 3 -50.61 -24.38 -62.25
C VAL A 3 -50.79 -23.30 -61.19
N ARG A 4 -51.36 -23.66 -60.11
CA ARG A 4 -51.55 -22.81 -58.91
C ARG A 4 -50.22 -22.78 -58.16
N ASN A 5 -49.40 -21.71 -58.36
CA ASN A 5 -48.26 -21.41 -57.53
C ASN A 5 -48.77 -20.95 -56.16
N THR A 6 -48.87 -21.86 -55.19
CA THR A 6 -49.11 -21.55 -53.79
C THR A 6 -47.76 -21.21 -53.14
N ASN A 7 -47.34 -19.97 -53.26
CA ASN A 7 -46.35 -19.43 -52.32
C ASN A 7 -47.03 -19.24 -50.96
N LEU A 8 -47.13 -20.34 -50.22
CA LEU A 8 -47.51 -20.31 -48.82
C LEU A 8 -46.36 -19.65 -48.04
N ALA A 9 -46.52 -18.41 -47.72
CA ALA A 9 -45.64 -17.78 -46.74
C ALA A 9 -45.75 -18.57 -45.43
N PHE A 10 -44.70 -19.28 -45.06
CA PHE A 10 -44.67 -20.02 -43.82
C PHE A 10 -44.48 -19.03 -42.68
N ALA A 11 -45.57 -18.73 -41.97
CA ALA A 11 -45.50 -18.00 -40.70
C ALA A 11 -45.37 -19.04 -39.57
N ARG A 12 -44.33 -18.89 -38.76
CA ARG A 12 -44.19 -19.73 -37.55
C ARG A 12 -45.04 -19.14 -36.45
N ASP A 13 -45.79 -19.96 -35.77
CA ASP A 13 -46.63 -19.59 -34.62
C ASP A 13 -45.77 -19.59 -33.30
N GLU A 14 -44.59 -20.23 -33.29
CA GLU A 14 -43.70 -20.30 -32.15
C GLU A 14 -42.34 -19.67 -32.48
N MET A 15 -41.78 -18.90 -31.52
CA MET A 15 -40.44 -18.38 -31.62
C MET A 15 -39.41 -19.51 -31.53
N LEU A 16 -38.44 -19.55 -32.43
CA LEU A 16 -37.31 -20.47 -32.32
C LEU A 16 -36.53 -20.17 -31.06
N GLU A 17 -36.14 -21.23 -30.33
CA GLU A 17 -35.18 -21.11 -29.24
C GLU A 17 -33.91 -20.40 -29.74
N ALA A 18 -33.42 -19.45 -28.91
CA ALA A 18 -32.21 -18.69 -29.24
C ALA A 18 -31.02 -19.66 -29.33
N GLN A 19 -30.57 -19.91 -30.55
CA GLN A 19 -29.35 -20.69 -30.78
C GLN A 19 -28.15 -19.92 -30.29
N LEU A 20 -27.26 -20.62 -29.59
CA LEU A 20 -25.98 -20.01 -29.16
C LEU A 20 -25.17 -19.59 -30.39
N PRO A 21 -24.63 -18.35 -30.44
CA PRO A 21 -23.84 -17.88 -31.57
C PRO A 21 -22.65 -18.81 -31.85
N PRO A 22 -22.16 -18.87 -33.12
CA PRO A 22 -21.01 -19.67 -33.51
C PRO A 22 -19.80 -19.46 -32.60
N THR A 23 -18.91 -20.44 -32.49
CA THR A 23 -17.70 -20.36 -31.64
C THR A 23 -16.77 -19.22 -32.07
N SER A 24 -16.79 -18.80 -33.34
CA SER A 24 -16.07 -17.63 -33.85
C SER A 24 -16.59 -16.29 -33.35
N GLU A 25 -17.82 -16.27 -32.81
CA GLU A 25 -18.48 -15.06 -32.27
C GLU A 25 -18.61 -15.10 -30.74
N ARG A 26 -17.80 -15.92 -30.08
CA ARG A 26 -17.81 -16.06 -28.61
C ARG A 26 -16.41 -15.96 -28.01
N GLY A 27 -16.36 -15.42 -26.79
CA GLY A 27 -15.19 -15.46 -25.93
C GLY A 27 -13.91 -14.85 -26.53
N VAL A 28 -12.79 -15.51 -26.29
CA VAL A 28 -11.45 -15.05 -26.65
C VAL A 28 -11.27 -14.92 -28.18
N ILE A 29 -11.86 -15.82 -28.96
CA ILE A 29 -11.74 -15.82 -30.43
C ILE A 29 -12.38 -14.57 -31.03
N LYS A 30 -13.60 -14.20 -30.58
CA LYS A 30 -14.26 -12.97 -30.96
C LYS A 30 -13.41 -11.75 -30.58
N TRP A 31 -12.92 -11.72 -29.35
CA TRP A 31 -12.12 -10.62 -28.84
C TRP A 31 -10.84 -10.41 -29.66
N ILE A 32 -10.11 -11.48 -29.99
CA ILE A 32 -8.90 -11.45 -30.84
C ILE A 32 -9.24 -10.88 -32.21
N ARG A 33 -10.29 -11.38 -32.85
CA ARG A 33 -10.69 -10.95 -34.18
C ARG A 33 -11.09 -9.47 -34.21
N GLU A 34 -11.88 -9.03 -33.25
CA GLU A 34 -12.40 -7.66 -33.20
C GLU A 34 -11.37 -6.62 -32.74
N ASN A 35 -10.41 -7.01 -31.87
CA ASN A 35 -9.47 -6.05 -31.31
C ASN A 35 -8.08 -6.12 -31.97
N LEU A 36 -7.61 -7.32 -32.34
CA LEU A 36 -6.25 -7.49 -32.88
C LEU A 36 -6.22 -7.55 -34.40
N PHE A 37 -7.28 -8.07 -35.05
CA PHE A 37 -7.35 -8.30 -36.50
C PHE A 37 -8.54 -7.65 -37.18
N SER A 38 -9.12 -6.60 -36.59
CA SER A 38 -10.31 -5.92 -37.10
C SER A 38 -10.07 -5.17 -38.42
N THR A 39 -8.86 -4.63 -38.60
CA THR A 39 -8.45 -3.91 -39.84
C THR A 39 -7.07 -4.35 -40.26
N PRO A 40 -6.69 -4.14 -41.56
CA PRO A 40 -5.32 -4.47 -42.02
C PRO A 40 -4.23 -3.74 -41.21
N LEU A 41 -4.51 -2.50 -40.79
CA LEU A 41 -3.59 -1.74 -39.95
C LEU A 41 -3.45 -2.37 -38.54
N ASN A 42 -4.55 -2.75 -37.90
CA ASN A 42 -4.51 -3.42 -36.59
C ASN A 42 -3.78 -4.79 -36.71
N ALA A 43 -4.00 -5.52 -37.77
CA ALA A 43 -3.28 -6.78 -38.04
C ALA A 43 -1.77 -6.54 -38.16
N ALA A 44 -1.35 -5.52 -38.92
CA ALA A 44 0.06 -5.18 -39.06
C ALA A 44 0.68 -4.74 -37.72
N LEU A 45 0.01 -3.88 -36.98
CA LEU A 45 0.45 -3.45 -35.64
C LEU A 45 0.55 -4.63 -34.64
N THR A 46 -0.40 -5.54 -34.72
CA THR A 46 -0.38 -6.77 -33.88
C THR A 46 0.82 -7.65 -34.20
N LEU A 47 1.12 -7.85 -35.50
CA LEU A 47 2.28 -8.64 -35.90
C LEU A 47 3.60 -7.98 -35.50
N VAL A 48 3.72 -6.65 -35.64
CA VAL A 48 4.88 -5.89 -35.17
C VAL A 48 5.03 -6.00 -33.64
N ALA A 49 3.94 -5.84 -32.89
CA ALA A 49 3.96 -5.99 -31.44
C ALA A 49 4.37 -7.40 -31.01
N LEU A 50 3.84 -8.44 -31.64
CA LEU A 50 4.23 -9.83 -31.40
C LEU A 50 5.70 -10.09 -31.70
N TYR A 51 6.21 -9.53 -32.80
CA TYR A 51 7.63 -9.62 -33.15
C TYR A 51 8.52 -8.95 -32.09
N VAL A 52 8.15 -7.75 -31.65
CA VAL A 52 8.88 -7.05 -30.57
C VAL A 52 8.85 -7.86 -29.27
N VAL A 53 7.67 -8.33 -28.85
CA VAL A 53 7.53 -9.17 -27.65
C VAL A 53 8.36 -10.45 -27.77
N TYR A 54 8.31 -11.12 -28.93
CA TYR A 54 9.13 -12.31 -29.17
C TYR A 54 10.63 -12.02 -29.01
N ASN A 55 11.15 -10.94 -29.59
CA ASN A 55 12.56 -10.58 -29.46
C ASN A 55 12.95 -10.25 -28.03
N ILE A 56 12.09 -9.54 -27.29
CA ILE A 56 12.30 -9.26 -25.87
C ILE A 56 12.36 -10.58 -25.09
N VAL A 57 11.38 -11.44 -25.24
CA VAL A 57 11.32 -12.74 -24.53
C VAL A 57 12.52 -13.63 -24.92
N ALA A 58 12.83 -13.72 -26.19
CA ALA A 58 13.98 -14.51 -26.71
C ALA A 58 15.33 -13.99 -26.17
N GLY A 59 15.47 -12.66 -26.01
CA GLY A 59 16.65 -12.04 -25.41
C GLY A 59 16.75 -12.26 -23.87
N PHE A 60 15.63 -12.25 -23.18
CA PHE A 60 15.61 -12.48 -21.73
C PHE A 60 15.65 -13.96 -21.33
N TYR A 61 15.14 -14.86 -22.18
CA TYR A 61 15.03 -16.27 -21.87
C TYR A 61 16.37 -16.93 -21.46
N PRO A 62 17.49 -16.75 -22.20
CA PRO A 62 18.77 -17.31 -21.81
C PRO A 62 19.28 -16.79 -20.46
N TRP A 63 19.03 -15.50 -20.16
CA TRP A 63 19.41 -14.89 -18.89
C TRP A 63 18.62 -15.49 -17.69
N ILE A 64 17.33 -15.78 -17.88
CA ILE A 64 16.50 -16.42 -16.86
C ILE A 64 16.82 -17.91 -16.76
N SER A 65 17.01 -18.63 -17.89
CA SER A 65 17.28 -20.07 -17.87
C SER A 65 18.62 -20.42 -17.25
N ASN A 66 19.64 -19.56 -17.40
CA ASN A 66 20.96 -19.70 -16.79
C ASN A 66 21.00 -19.13 -15.36
N SER A 67 19.88 -19.10 -14.64
CA SER A 67 19.80 -18.50 -13.32
C SER A 67 20.45 -19.36 -12.24
N VAL A 68 21.14 -18.68 -11.31
CA VAL A 68 21.77 -19.28 -10.13
C VAL A 68 21.01 -18.89 -8.87
N TRP A 69 20.59 -19.88 -8.10
CA TRP A 69 19.79 -19.69 -6.87
C TRP A 69 20.60 -19.80 -5.58
N VAL A 70 21.78 -20.43 -5.65
CA VAL A 70 22.66 -20.65 -4.50
C VAL A 70 24.07 -20.24 -4.87
N ALA A 71 24.57 -19.18 -4.26
CA ALA A 71 25.94 -18.69 -4.32
C ALA A 71 26.17 -17.71 -3.17
N ASP A 72 27.40 -17.63 -2.65
CA ASP A 72 27.75 -16.75 -1.55
C ASP A 72 28.19 -15.35 -2.01
N SER A 73 28.54 -15.22 -3.29
CA SER A 73 28.99 -13.97 -3.86
C SER A 73 28.58 -13.80 -5.33
N GLN A 74 28.57 -12.54 -5.79
CA GLN A 74 28.31 -12.23 -7.21
C GLN A 74 29.38 -12.83 -8.14
N LYS A 75 30.63 -12.95 -7.66
CA LYS A 75 31.70 -13.57 -8.42
C LYS A 75 31.43 -15.04 -8.62
N GLU A 76 31.16 -15.76 -7.57
CA GLU A 76 30.82 -17.19 -7.60
C GLU A 76 29.60 -17.47 -8.49
N CYS A 77 28.56 -16.62 -8.40
CA CYS A 77 27.40 -16.71 -9.26
C CYS A 77 27.78 -16.63 -10.74
N ARG A 78 28.71 -15.74 -11.10
CA ARG A 78 29.22 -15.58 -12.45
C ARG A 78 30.06 -16.78 -12.88
N ASP A 79 30.88 -17.28 -11.99
CA ASP A 79 31.74 -18.46 -12.26
C ASP A 79 30.89 -19.72 -12.50
N ILE A 80 29.78 -19.89 -11.76
CA ILE A 80 28.81 -20.96 -11.97
C ILE A 80 28.13 -20.82 -13.35
N VAL A 81 27.67 -19.60 -13.73
CA VAL A 81 27.03 -19.37 -15.04
C VAL A 81 27.99 -19.66 -16.19
N THR A 82 29.23 -19.20 -16.08
CA THR A 82 30.25 -19.47 -17.11
C THR A 82 30.61 -20.95 -17.21
N GLY A 83 30.65 -21.65 -16.07
CA GLY A 83 30.88 -23.11 -16.02
C GLY A 83 29.75 -23.92 -16.65
N MET A 84 28.48 -23.46 -16.53
CA MET A 84 27.32 -24.17 -17.10
C MET A 84 27.07 -23.84 -18.56
N SER A 85 27.30 -22.61 -19.01
CA SER A 85 26.82 -22.09 -20.29
C SER A 85 27.94 -21.53 -21.19
N GLY A 86 29.20 -21.63 -20.75
CA GLY A 86 30.40 -21.21 -21.51
C GLY A 86 30.81 -19.75 -21.24
N GLU A 87 32.00 -19.39 -21.76
CA GLU A 87 32.56 -18.05 -21.64
C GLU A 87 31.67 -16.99 -22.27
N GLY A 88 31.38 -15.90 -21.54
CA GLY A 88 30.52 -14.82 -22.00
C GLY A 88 29.03 -15.04 -21.76
N ALA A 89 28.61 -16.19 -21.24
CA ALA A 89 27.22 -16.40 -20.86
C ALA A 89 26.83 -15.49 -19.66
N THR A 90 25.60 -14.97 -19.73
CA THR A 90 25.00 -14.16 -18.65
C THR A 90 23.81 -14.90 -18.05
N GLY A 91 23.66 -14.82 -16.74
CA GLY A 91 22.55 -15.45 -16.02
C GLY A 91 22.07 -14.60 -14.84
N ALA A 92 20.81 -14.77 -14.48
CA ALA A 92 20.25 -14.11 -13.30
C ALA A 92 20.83 -14.70 -12.00
N CYS A 93 21.34 -13.86 -11.13
CA CYS A 93 21.84 -14.27 -9.82
C CYS A 93 20.78 -14.06 -8.74
N TRP A 94 19.85 -14.99 -8.58
CA TRP A 94 18.80 -14.94 -7.55
C TRP A 94 19.38 -15.19 -6.14
N ALA A 95 20.53 -15.83 -6.04
CA ALA A 95 21.25 -16.01 -4.81
C ALA A 95 21.52 -14.69 -4.09
N LEU A 96 21.85 -13.62 -4.83
CA LEU A 96 22.07 -12.28 -4.27
C LEU A 96 20.81 -11.70 -3.64
N ILE A 97 19.66 -11.88 -4.28
CA ILE A 97 18.37 -11.42 -3.73
C ILE A 97 18.07 -12.16 -2.43
N ARG A 98 18.28 -13.47 -2.40
CA ARG A 98 18.09 -14.28 -1.20
C ARG A 98 19.04 -13.86 -0.07
N ALA A 99 20.31 -13.65 -0.35
CA ALA A 99 21.31 -13.24 0.64
C ALA A 99 21.07 -11.82 1.19
N ARG A 100 20.49 -10.93 0.36
CA ARG A 100 20.22 -9.53 0.71
C ARG A 100 18.75 -9.21 0.96
N TRP A 101 17.90 -10.24 1.16
CA TRP A 101 16.46 -10.08 1.30
C TRP A 101 16.06 -9.05 2.37
N HIS A 102 16.67 -9.14 3.55
CA HIS A 102 16.43 -8.19 4.63
C HIS A 102 16.81 -6.76 4.26
N GLN A 103 17.91 -6.59 3.53
CA GLN A 103 18.34 -5.27 3.06
C GLN A 103 17.38 -4.70 2.00
N PHE A 104 16.81 -5.54 1.11
CA PHE A 104 15.79 -5.10 0.16
C PHE A 104 14.48 -4.72 0.84
N MET A 105 14.11 -5.41 1.92
CA MET A 105 12.87 -5.12 2.64
C MET A 105 13.01 -3.94 3.60
N PHE A 106 14.06 -3.92 4.41
CA PHE A 106 14.19 -2.99 5.55
C PHE A 106 15.35 -2.00 5.42
N GLY A 107 16.21 -2.13 4.40
CA GLY A 107 17.42 -1.32 4.28
C GLY A 107 18.46 -1.67 5.36
N PHE A 108 18.90 -0.66 6.10
CA PHE A 108 19.84 -0.81 7.22
C PHE A 108 19.15 -0.68 8.59
N TYR A 109 17.83 -0.85 8.62
CA TYR A 109 17.07 -0.86 9.88
C TYR A 109 17.59 -1.96 10.82
N PRO A 110 17.67 -1.72 12.14
CA PRO A 110 18.23 -2.71 13.08
C PRO A 110 17.45 -4.05 13.03
N PRO A 111 18.11 -5.18 12.88
CA PRO A 111 17.45 -6.48 12.78
C PRO A 111 16.60 -6.85 14.00
N THR A 112 17.00 -6.42 15.20
CA THR A 112 16.26 -6.63 16.45
C THR A 112 14.92 -5.88 16.49
N GLU A 113 14.76 -4.91 15.62
CA GLU A 113 13.62 -4.00 15.61
C GLU A 113 12.72 -4.17 14.36
N TYR A 114 12.91 -5.23 13.55
CA TYR A 114 12.10 -5.49 12.37
C TYR A 114 10.60 -5.66 12.67
N TRP A 115 10.26 -6.02 13.92
CA TRP A 115 8.86 -6.08 14.35
C TRP A 115 8.13 -4.73 14.23
N ARG A 116 8.83 -3.59 14.38
CA ARG A 116 8.25 -2.23 14.32
C ARG A 116 7.69 -1.88 12.95
N PRO A 117 8.46 -1.95 11.83
CA PRO A 117 7.93 -1.69 10.50
C PRO A 117 6.87 -2.71 10.07
N ILE A 118 6.98 -3.98 10.49
CA ILE A 118 5.97 -5.02 10.21
C ILE A 118 4.65 -4.67 10.91
N LEU A 119 4.72 -4.29 12.19
CA LEU A 119 3.54 -3.84 12.94
C LEU A 119 2.95 -2.55 12.36
N THR A 120 3.80 -1.58 12.01
CA THR A 120 3.35 -0.31 11.43
C THR A 120 2.58 -0.53 10.13
N LEU A 121 3.08 -1.37 9.23
CA LEU A 121 2.38 -1.73 8.00
C LEU A 121 1.06 -2.45 8.28
N SER A 122 1.04 -3.35 9.25
CA SER A 122 -0.17 -4.06 9.64
C SER A 122 -1.22 -3.12 10.23
N LEU A 123 -0.81 -2.16 11.07
CA LEU A 123 -1.67 -1.12 11.62
C LEU A 123 -2.21 -0.16 10.55
N LEU A 124 -1.47 0.05 9.45
CA LEU A 124 -2.00 0.80 8.30
C LEU A 124 -3.25 0.13 7.72
N PHE A 125 -3.24 -1.19 7.54
CA PHE A 125 -4.43 -1.90 7.07
C PHE A 125 -5.58 -1.85 8.08
N VAL A 126 -5.27 -1.90 9.38
CA VAL A 126 -6.28 -1.70 10.45
C VAL A 126 -6.89 -0.30 10.35
N ALA A 127 -6.07 0.72 10.20
CA ALA A 127 -6.50 2.11 10.09
C ALA A 127 -7.34 2.38 8.82
N LEU A 128 -7.00 1.74 7.71
CA LEU A 128 -7.72 1.87 6.45
C LEU A 128 -9.04 1.07 6.41
N ALA A 129 -9.16 -0.01 7.19
CA ALA A 129 -10.30 -0.91 7.15
C ALA A 129 -11.67 -0.22 7.30
N PRO A 130 -11.91 0.65 8.31
CA PRO A 130 -13.21 1.32 8.48
C PRO A 130 -13.50 2.35 7.37
N VAL A 131 -12.45 2.93 6.77
CA VAL A 131 -12.58 3.91 5.68
C VAL A 131 -12.94 3.21 4.37
N LEU A 132 -12.23 2.13 4.02
CA LEU A 132 -12.42 1.41 2.76
C LEU A 132 -13.71 0.58 2.75
N PHE A 133 -14.11 0.04 3.89
CA PHE A 133 -15.22 -0.90 4.01
C PHE A 133 -16.33 -0.41 4.96
N ALA A 134 -16.61 0.90 4.96
CA ALA A 134 -17.67 1.48 5.78
C ALA A 134 -18.99 0.70 5.61
N GLY A 135 -19.57 0.23 6.73
CA GLY A 135 -20.81 -0.55 6.74
C GLY A 135 -20.70 -2.00 6.27
N LYS A 136 -19.51 -2.51 5.93
CA LYS A 136 -19.27 -3.89 5.46
C LYS A 136 -18.48 -4.71 6.48
N ASN A 137 -19.06 -5.05 7.63
CA ASN A 137 -18.37 -5.74 8.73
C ASN A 137 -17.66 -7.03 8.33
N LYS A 138 -18.22 -7.82 7.40
CA LYS A 138 -17.58 -9.05 6.90
C LYS A 138 -16.29 -8.74 6.15
N SER A 139 -16.26 -7.68 5.33
CA SER A 139 -15.06 -7.29 4.58
C SER A 139 -13.97 -6.77 5.53
N ILE A 140 -14.36 -5.99 6.55
CA ILE A 140 -13.45 -5.55 7.61
C ILE A 140 -12.85 -6.77 8.32
N LEU A 141 -13.67 -7.74 8.74
CA LEU A 141 -13.18 -8.95 9.41
C LEU A 141 -12.19 -9.74 8.53
N ILE A 142 -12.51 -9.95 7.25
CA ILE A 142 -11.64 -10.68 6.32
C ILE A 142 -10.29 -9.94 6.17
N LEU A 143 -10.31 -8.62 5.96
CA LEU A 143 -9.09 -7.82 5.86
C LEU A 143 -8.24 -7.92 7.13
N LEU A 144 -8.84 -7.70 8.31
CA LEU A 144 -8.12 -7.70 9.58
C LEU A 144 -7.61 -9.11 9.94
N ALA A 145 -8.40 -10.15 9.71
CA ALA A 145 -7.97 -11.53 9.94
C ALA A 145 -6.82 -11.94 9.02
N SER A 146 -6.89 -11.60 7.72
CA SER A 146 -5.81 -11.88 6.78
C SER A 146 -4.54 -11.10 7.12
N THR A 147 -4.66 -9.82 7.52
CA THR A 147 -3.53 -9.00 7.97
C THR A 147 -2.90 -9.58 9.24
N THR A 148 -3.71 -9.99 10.22
CA THR A 148 -3.22 -10.61 11.46
C THR A 148 -2.50 -11.93 11.18
N PHE A 149 -3.04 -12.76 10.28
CA PHE A 149 -2.39 -14.00 9.87
C PHE A 149 -1.05 -13.74 9.17
N LEU A 150 -1.02 -12.80 8.22
CA LEU A 150 0.18 -12.42 7.50
C LEU A 150 1.25 -11.86 8.44
N LEU A 151 0.86 -10.97 9.37
CA LEU A 151 1.75 -10.44 10.41
C LEU A 151 2.35 -11.57 11.25
N PHE A 152 1.53 -12.50 11.74
CA PHE A 152 2.01 -13.64 12.53
C PHE A 152 3.06 -14.45 11.79
N VAL A 153 2.77 -14.82 10.53
CA VAL A 153 3.72 -15.57 9.69
C VAL A 153 5.00 -14.78 9.44
N THR A 154 4.88 -13.49 9.13
CA THR A 154 6.05 -12.63 8.87
C THR A 154 6.93 -12.47 10.11
N LEU A 155 6.32 -12.25 11.28
CA LEU A 155 7.07 -12.16 12.54
C LEU A 155 7.76 -13.48 12.90
N LEU A 156 7.12 -14.63 12.69
CA LEU A 156 7.77 -15.92 12.90
C LEU A 156 9.00 -16.14 12.00
N LEU A 157 8.98 -15.59 10.79
CA LEU A 157 10.08 -15.76 9.82
C LEU A 157 11.22 -14.75 10.02
N VAL A 158 10.95 -13.60 10.59
CA VAL A 158 11.85 -12.44 10.60
C VAL A 158 12.31 -12.09 12.02
N ASP A 159 11.41 -12.15 13.01
CA ASP A 159 11.70 -11.81 14.40
C ASP A 159 12.02 -13.07 15.19
N GLY A 160 13.26 -13.19 15.68
CA GLY A 160 13.67 -14.32 16.50
C GLY A 160 13.09 -14.31 17.94
N ASN A 161 12.36 -13.27 18.33
CA ASN A 161 11.82 -13.11 19.69
C ASN A 161 10.36 -13.57 19.79
N ILE A 162 10.16 -14.76 20.34
CA ILE A 162 8.83 -15.37 20.49
C ILE A 162 7.88 -14.48 21.32
N SER A 163 8.38 -13.74 22.31
CA SER A 163 7.53 -12.86 23.11
C SER A 163 6.93 -11.72 22.27
N HIS A 164 7.69 -11.08 21.38
CA HIS A 164 7.17 -10.08 20.43
C HIS A 164 6.09 -10.69 19.54
N VAL A 165 6.35 -11.87 18.97
CA VAL A 165 5.38 -12.56 18.10
C VAL A 165 4.05 -12.78 18.83
N VAL A 166 4.11 -13.29 20.06
CA VAL A 166 2.90 -13.59 20.86
C VAL A 166 2.15 -12.30 21.23
N PHE A 167 2.82 -11.31 21.84
CA PHE A 167 2.15 -10.10 22.30
C PHE A 167 1.57 -9.27 21.14
N ILE A 168 2.32 -9.11 20.05
CA ILE A 168 1.87 -8.35 18.89
C ILE A 168 0.69 -9.05 18.21
N THR A 169 0.77 -10.38 18.05
CA THR A 169 -0.32 -11.16 17.43
C THR A 169 -1.58 -11.12 18.29
N LEU A 170 -1.47 -11.25 19.62
CA LEU A 170 -2.62 -11.12 20.53
C LEU A 170 -3.25 -9.73 20.45
N GLY A 171 -2.43 -8.66 20.39
CA GLY A 171 -2.92 -7.29 20.18
C GLY A 171 -3.69 -7.15 18.86
N MET A 172 -3.18 -7.73 17.77
CA MET A 172 -3.86 -7.71 16.47
C MET A 172 -5.14 -8.56 16.45
N ILE A 173 -5.18 -9.68 17.15
CA ILE A 173 -6.41 -10.47 17.35
C ILE A 173 -7.45 -9.63 18.09
N ALA A 174 -7.05 -8.92 19.15
CA ALA A 174 -7.95 -8.03 19.89
C ALA A 174 -8.50 -6.89 19.01
N LEU A 175 -7.64 -6.28 18.15
CA LEU A 175 -8.08 -5.28 17.17
C LEU A 175 -9.01 -5.87 16.11
N THR A 176 -8.77 -7.10 15.68
CA THR A 176 -9.66 -7.81 14.75
C THR A 176 -11.02 -8.07 15.38
N ALA A 177 -11.05 -8.53 16.62
CA ALA A 177 -12.28 -8.72 17.39
C ALA A 177 -13.03 -7.41 17.59
N LEU A 178 -12.32 -6.32 17.94
CA LEU A 178 -12.89 -4.97 18.05
C LEU A 178 -13.50 -4.51 16.71
N GLY A 179 -12.81 -4.76 15.60
CA GLY A 179 -13.28 -4.41 14.26
C GLY A 179 -14.55 -5.15 13.86
N TYR A 180 -14.74 -6.37 14.34
CA TYR A 180 -15.97 -7.13 14.13
C TYR A 180 -17.12 -6.67 15.04
N LEU A 181 -16.84 -6.48 16.32
CA LEU A 181 -17.86 -6.14 17.34
C LEU A 181 -18.27 -4.67 17.30
N ALA A 182 -17.34 -3.76 17.06
CA ALA A 182 -17.56 -2.32 17.09
C ALA A 182 -16.70 -1.57 16.05
N PRO A 183 -16.99 -1.72 14.73
CA PRO A 183 -16.17 -1.19 13.65
C PRO A 183 -15.99 0.33 13.73
N VAL A 184 -16.95 1.07 14.29
CA VAL A 184 -16.86 2.52 14.51
C VAL A 184 -15.68 2.89 15.42
N ARG A 185 -15.32 2.04 16.38
CA ARG A 185 -14.17 2.31 17.26
C ARG A 185 -12.82 2.23 16.55
N LEU A 186 -12.74 1.57 15.40
CA LEU A 186 -11.51 1.55 14.59
C LEU A 186 -11.14 2.93 14.04
N TYR A 187 -12.08 3.87 13.92
CA TYR A 187 -11.75 5.25 13.52
C TYR A 187 -10.78 5.93 14.48
N TRP A 188 -10.72 5.51 15.75
CA TRP A 188 -9.69 5.98 16.68
C TRP A 188 -8.29 5.49 16.26
N VAL A 189 -8.19 4.24 15.77
CA VAL A 189 -6.92 3.74 15.23
C VAL A 189 -6.53 4.53 13.99
N THR A 190 -7.48 4.84 13.09
CA THR A 190 -7.25 5.70 11.93
C THR A 190 -6.73 7.08 12.32
N ALA A 191 -7.36 7.72 13.32
CA ALA A 191 -7.00 9.06 13.78
C ALA A 191 -5.60 9.10 14.43
N PHE A 192 -5.24 8.08 15.22
CA PHE A 192 -3.95 8.03 15.93
C PHE A 192 -2.83 7.34 15.13
N TYR A 193 -3.14 6.70 14.01
CA TYR A 193 -2.16 5.99 13.19
C TYR A 193 -0.93 6.83 12.82
N PRO A 194 -1.03 8.11 12.40
CA PRO A 194 0.15 8.91 12.10
C PRO A 194 1.13 9.01 13.27
N CYS A 195 0.62 9.21 14.49
CA CYS A 195 1.47 9.28 15.68
C CYS A 195 2.08 7.93 16.03
N LEU A 196 1.27 6.86 15.94
CA LEU A 196 1.74 5.50 16.19
C LEU A 196 2.80 5.09 15.17
N SER A 197 2.63 5.44 13.88
CA SER A 197 3.61 5.11 12.85
C SER A 197 4.94 5.83 13.05
N ILE A 198 4.92 7.11 13.42
CA ILE A 198 6.14 7.86 13.75
C ILE A 198 6.85 7.23 14.95
N PHE A 199 6.13 6.96 16.02
CA PHE A 199 6.68 6.34 17.23
C PHE A 199 7.28 4.95 16.95
N LEU A 200 6.58 4.10 16.18
CA LEU A 200 7.06 2.75 15.86
C LEU A 200 8.27 2.77 14.93
N LEU A 201 8.27 3.61 13.89
CA LEU A 201 9.34 3.60 12.89
C LEU A 201 10.60 4.30 13.37
N TRP A 202 10.49 5.48 13.97
CA TRP A 202 11.64 6.24 14.46
C TRP A 202 12.00 5.95 15.92
N GLY A 203 11.07 5.45 16.71
CA GLY A 203 11.30 5.29 18.14
C GLY A 203 11.24 6.61 18.90
N GLY A 204 12.04 6.71 19.99
CA GLY A 204 12.02 7.84 20.91
C GLY A 204 10.80 7.81 21.84
N SER A 205 10.43 8.98 22.38
CA SER A 205 9.30 9.09 23.30
C SER A 205 7.95 8.91 22.62
N PHE A 206 7.09 8.05 23.19
CA PHE A 206 5.69 7.91 22.75
C PHE A 206 4.92 9.23 22.75
N TRP A 207 5.25 10.12 23.71
CA TRP A 207 4.54 11.38 23.92
C TRP A 207 4.87 12.46 22.88
N ALA A 208 6.01 12.37 22.20
CA ALA A 208 6.45 13.41 21.28
C ALA A 208 5.52 13.59 20.05
N PRO A 209 5.11 12.54 19.31
CA PRO A 209 4.14 12.68 18.22
C PRO A 209 2.77 13.17 18.67
N PHE A 210 2.32 12.75 19.85
CA PHE A 210 1.05 13.22 20.43
C PHE A 210 1.13 14.68 20.87
N GLY A 211 2.27 15.09 21.42
CA GLY A 211 2.55 16.50 21.72
C GLY A 211 2.48 17.39 20.49
N ALA A 212 2.97 16.90 19.35
CA ALA A 212 2.85 17.61 18.08
C ALA A 212 1.39 17.80 17.64
N LEU A 213 0.53 16.78 17.82
CA LEU A 213 -0.90 16.90 17.54
C LEU A 213 -1.60 17.92 18.44
N ILE A 214 -1.22 18.02 19.72
CA ILE A 214 -1.79 19.00 20.66
C ILE A 214 -1.61 20.42 20.15
N GLY A 215 -0.50 20.75 19.47
CA GLY A 215 -0.31 22.05 18.86
C GLY A 215 -1.38 22.44 17.85
N PHE A 216 -1.86 21.46 17.03
CA PHE A 216 -2.99 21.70 16.12
C PHE A 216 -4.31 21.88 16.86
N VAL A 217 -4.49 21.17 17.98
CA VAL A 217 -5.66 21.37 18.85
C VAL A 217 -5.63 22.77 19.47
N VAL A 218 -4.49 23.21 19.97
CA VAL A 218 -4.28 24.59 20.50
C VAL A 218 -4.64 25.60 19.43
N TRP A 219 -4.13 25.43 18.19
CA TRP A 219 -4.50 26.30 17.08
C TRP A 219 -6.01 26.37 16.86
N GLY A 220 -6.67 25.20 16.73
CA GLY A 220 -8.11 25.14 16.51
C GLY A 220 -8.94 25.74 17.63
N VAL A 221 -8.55 25.51 18.89
CA VAL A 221 -9.23 26.10 20.06
C VAL A 221 -9.08 27.61 20.09
N VAL A 222 -7.88 28.13 19.91
CA VAL A 222 -7.61 29.58 19.88
C VAL A 222 -8.36 30.25 18.73
N TYR A 223 -8.33 29.65 17.54
CA TYR A 223 -9.10 30.12 16.39
C TYR A 223 -10.61 30.23 16.71
N ASN A 224 -11.19 29.16 17.25
CA ASN A 224 -12.63 29.16 17.59
C ASN A 224 -13.00 30.18 18.65
N LEU A 225 -12.13 30.43 19.65
CA LEU A 225 -12.36 31.42 20.70
C LEU A 225 -12.26 32.85 20.18
N LEU A 226 -11.42 33.09 19.19
CA LEU A 226 -11.14 34.45 18.68
C LEU A 226 -12.00 34.83 17.48
N GLN A 227 -12.52 33.88 16.69
CA GLN A 227 -13.30 34.17 15.48
C GLN A 227 -14.58 34.98 15.75
N GLU A 228 -15.12 34.97 16.98
CA GLU A 228 -16.28 35.77 17.35
C GLU A 228 -15.91 37.25 17.63
N ARG A 229 -14.63 37.56 17.85
CA ARG A 229 -14.15 38.90 18.25
C ARG A 229 -13.27 39.59 17.20
N PHE A 230 -12.63 38.80 16.35
CA PHE A 230 -11.67 39.27 15.35
C PHE A 230 -11.99 38.70 13.97
N GLU A 231 -11.47 39.35 12.95
CA GLU A 231 -11.56 38.85 11.58
C GLU A 231 -10.88 37.48 11.44
N ALA A 232 -11.35 36.68 10.50
CA ALA A 232 -10.89 35.30 10.29
C ALA A 232 -9.34 35.20 10.12
N VAL A 233 -8.74 36.15 9.40
CA VAL A 233 -7.28 36.18 9.17
C VAL A 233 -6.53 36.45 10.47
N VAL A 234 -7.02 37.37 11.31
CA VAL A 234 -6.40 37.70 12.61
C VAL A 234 -6.52 36.51 13.57
N SER A 235 -7.70 35.89 13.63
CA SER A 235 -7.93 34.70 14.48
C SER A 235 -7.07 33.52 14.03
N PHE A 236 -6.89 33.33 12.71
CA PHE A 236 -6.03 32.28 12.17
C PHE A 236 -4.55 32.50 12.55
N THR A 237 -4.04 33.74 12.36
CA THR A 237 -2.64 34.06 12.66
C THR A 237 -2.32 34.01 14.15
N LEU A 238 -3.23 34.47 15.00
CA LEU A 238 -3.09 34.33 16.46
C LEU A 238 -3.11 32.87 16.90
N GLY A 239 -4.01 32.07 16.33
CA GLY A 239 -4.04 30.62 16.58
C GLY A 239 -2.72 29.95 16.24
N LEU A 240 -2.17 30.25 15.07
CA LEU A 240 -0.86 29.74 14.63
C LEU A 240 0.29 30.20 15.54
N PHE A 241 0.25 31.45 16.02
CA PHE A 241 1.24 31.97 16.96
C PHE A 241 1.25 31.21 18.29
N PHE A 242 0.07 30.94 18.88
CA PHE A 242 -0.03 30.13 20.09
C PHE A 242 0.38 28.66 19.87
N ALA A 243 0.05 28.09 18.70
CA ALA A 243 0.54 26.76 18.34
C ALA A 243 2.07 26.72 18.19
N ALA A 244 2.70 27.79 17.66
CA ALA A 244 4.14 27.90 17.59
C ALA A 244 4.79 27.99 18.98
N ILE A 245 4.19 28.74 19.92
CA ILE A 245 4.65 28.76 21.32
C ILE A 245 4.57 27.35 21.93
N TRP A 246 3.51 26.61 21.64
CA TRP A 246 3.39 25.22 22.07
C TRP A 246 4.54 24.37 21.48
N TRP A 247 4.71 24.34 20.18
CA TRP A 247 5.68 23.47 19.51
C TRP A 247 7.14 23.77 19.86
N PHE A 248 7.50 25.06 19.95
CA PHE A 248 8.88 25.46 20.20
C PHE A 248 9.21 25.73 21.68
N GLY A 249 8.20 25.98 22.52
CA GLY A 249 8.44 26.35 23.92
C GLY A 249 7.97 25.29 24.93
N LEU A 250 6.75 24.78 24.81
CA LEU A 250 6.12 23.98 25.84
C LEU A 250 6.14 22.47 25.59
N GLN A 251 6.11 22.05 24.32
CA GLN A 251 6.02 20.62 23.94
C GLN A 251 7.15 19.79 24.56
N GLY A 252 8.40 20.22 24.45
CA GLY A 252 9.54 19.50 25.00
C GLY A 252 9.41 19.28 26.51
N PHE A 253 9.14 20.36 27.23
CA PHE A 253 8.96 20.30 28.70
C PHE A 253 7.83 19.35 29.12
N VAL A 254 6.68 19.43 28.46
CA VAL A 254 5.53 18.54 28.75
C VAL A 254 5.84 17.09 28.38
N THR A 255 6.54 16.85 27.25
CA THR A 255 6.96 15.51 26.84
C THR A 255 7.90 14.88 27.87
N ASP A 256 8.90 15.63 28.35
CA ASP A 256 9.86 15.16 29.36
C ASP A 256 9.16 14.89 30.71
N MET A 257 8.20 15.73 31.10
CA MET A 257 7.41 15.53 32.30
C MET A 257 6.55 14.25 32.21
N LEU A 258 5.93 14.00 31.04
CA LEU A 258 5.14 12.79 30.81
C LEU A 258 6.03 11.54 30.75
N LEU A 259 7.22 11.65 30.19
CA LEU A 259 8.20 10.55 30.12
C LEU A 259 8.70 10.15 31.51
N THR A 260 8.87 11.10 32.43
CA THR A 260 9.21 10.79 33.83
C THR A 260 8.09 10.06 34.57
N GLY A 261 6.83 10.35 34.24
CA GLY A 261 5.66 9.69 34.84
C GLY A 261 5.33 8.33 34.24
N LEU A 262 5.43 8.22 32.92
CA LEU A 262 5.15 7.02 32.13
C LEU A 262 6.27 6.83 31.08
N PRO A 263 7.32 6.08 31.39
CA PRO A 263 8.50 5.90 30.54
C PRO A 263 8.19 4.98 29.35
N LEU A 264 7.40 5.47 28.39
CA LEU A 264 7.11 4.80 27.13
C LEU A 264 8.07 5.32 26.08
N GLU A 265 9.19 4.61 25.91
CA GLU A 265 10.25 4.95 24.98
C GLU A 265 10.72 3.73 24.20
N LEU A 266 11.03 3.92 22.92
CA LEU A 266 11.68 2.94 22.07
C LEU A 266 13.06 3.46 21.66
N GLU A 267 13.98 2.53 21.38
CA GLU A 267 15.29 2.89 20.83
C GLU A 267 15.11 3.71 19.56
N PHE A 268 15.82 4.84 19.47
CA PHE A 268 15.72 5.74 18.33
C PHE A 268 16.47 5.17 17.11
N VAL A 269 15.82 5.21 15.96
CA VAL A 269 16.36 4.77 14.68
C VAL A 269 16.38 5.96 13.72
N ASP A 270 17.58 6.31 13.26
CA ASP A 270 17.77 7.40 12.30
C ASP A 270 17.16 7.10 10.94
N SER A 271 16.68 8.13 10.25
CA SER A 271 16.07 8.02 8.93
C SER A 271 17.02 7.52 7.84
N ASP A 272 18.34 7.68 8.02
CA ASP A 272 19.39 7.20 7.11
C ASP A 272 19.47 5.65 7.06
N ARG A 273 18.97 4.98 8.09
CA ARG A 273 18.87 3.52 8.14
C ARG A 273 17.67 2.96 7.40
N PHE A 274 16.71 3.80 7.03
CA PHE A 274 15.56 3.37 6.25
C PHE A 274 15.97 3.13 4.81
N GLY A 275 15.59 1.99 4.26
CA GLY A 275 15.93 1.64 2.89
C GLY A 275 15.00 0.60 2.30
N GLY A 276 15.24 0.27 1.04
CA GLY A 276 14.46 -0.76 0.34
C GLY A 276 12.96 -0.46 0.30
N PHE A 277 12.17 -1.50 0.50
CA PHE A 277 10.71 -1.43 0.47
C PHE A 277 10.13 -0.58 1.61
N LEU A 278 10.74 -0.63 2.79
CA LEU A 278 10.32 0.19 3.94
C LEU A 278 10.35 1.68 3.61
N LEU A 279 11.45 2.16 3.03
CA LEU A 279 11.58 3.58 2.63
C LEU A 279 10.55 3.94 1.57
N ALA A 280 10.38 3.11 0.55
CA ALA A 280 9.40 3.34 -0.52
C ALA A 280 7.98 3.45 0.02
N LEU A 281 7.59 2.55 0.95
CA LEU A 281 6.28 2.60 1.61
C LEU A 281 6.14 3.85 2.48
N THR A 282 7.13 4.18 3.30
CA THR A 282 7.06 5.33 4.19
C THR A 282 6.87 6.63 3.40
N ILE A 283 7.66 6.83 2.33
CA ILE A 283 7.52 8.00 1.46
C ILE A 283 6.18 7.98 0.73
N GLY A 284 5.78 6.83 0.14
CA GLY A 284 4.55 6.71 -0.63
C GLY A 284 3.29 6.98 0.21
N VAL A 285 3.18 6.37 1.38
CA VAL A 285 2.04 6.58 2.30
C VAL A 285 2.01 8.02 2.80
N SER A 286 3.16 8.59 3.18
CA SER A 286 3.25 9.97 3.65
C SER A 286 2.88 10.97 2.55
N ALA A 287 3.35 10.76 1.32
CA ALA A 287 3.01 11.61 0.19
C ALA A 287 1.51 11.58 -0.14
N ILE A 288 0.89 10.39 -0.16
CA ILE A 288 -0.55 10.24 -0.40
C ILE A 288 -1.34 10.91 0.72
N ALA A 289 -0.98 10.68 1.98
CA ALA A 289 -1.66 11.27 3.13
C ALA A 289 -1.56 12.80 3.14
N ALA A 290 -0.41 13.37 2.76
CA ALA A 290 -0.20 14.82 2.70
C ALA A 290 -0.87 15.46 1.48
N SER A 291 -0.92 14.78 0.32
CA SER A 291 -1.50 15.33 -0.91
C SER A 291 -3.01 15.53 -0.84
N LEU A 292 -3.71 14.66 -0.10
CA LEU A 292 -5.18 14.71 0.00
C LEU A 292 -5.69 16.02 0.62
N PRO A 293 -5.24 16.45 1.83
CA PRO A 293 -5.70 17.73 2.41
C PRO A 293 -5.30 18.92 1.55
N VAL A 294 -4.09 18.92 0.96
CA VAL A 294 -3.64 19.99 0.06
C VAL A 294 -4.52 20.05 -1.18
N GLY A 295 -4.86 18.90 -1.78
CA GLY A 295 -5.77 18.82 -2.92
C GLY A 295 -7.18 19.36 -2.61
N VAL A 296 -7.71 19.03 -1.42
CA VAL A 296 -9.01 19.57 -0.97
C VAL A 296 -8.96 21.08 -0.79
N LEU A 297 -7.91 21.62 -0.14
CA LEU A 297 -7.74 23.06 0.04
C LEU A 297 -7.64 23.80 -1.30
N LEU A 298 -6.88 23.26 -2.25
CA LEU A 298 -6.76 23.84 -3.60
C LEU A 298 -8.09 23.80 -4.36
N ALA A 299 -8.86 22.70 -4.23
CA ALA A 299 -10.17 22.58 -4.85
C ALA A 299 -11.18 23.60 -4.27
N LEU A 300 -11.17 23.79 -2.95
CA LEU A 300 -12.01 24.80 -2.27
C LEU A 300 -11.57 26.22 -2.64
N GLY A 301 -10.27 26.50 -2.68
CA GLY A 301 -9.74 27.80 -3.11
C GLY A 301 -10.14 28.16 -4.55
N ARG A 302 -10.21 27.16 -5.45
CA ARG A 302 -10.67 27.37 -6.82
C ARG A 302 -12.15 27.71 -6.91
N GLN A 303 -12.96 27.28 -5.96
CA GLN A 303 -14.40 27.58 -5.90
C GLN A 303 -14.74 28.87 -5.13
N SER A 304 -13.75 29.45 -4.43
CA SER A 304 -13.98 30.71 -3.73
C SER A 304 -13.91 31.89 -4.71
N ASP A 305 -14.82 32.85 -4.54
CA ASP A 305 -14.90 34.08 -5.33
C ASP A 305 -13.86 35.13 -4.86
N MET A 306 -12.73 34.73 -4.31
CA MET A 306 -11.63 35.59 -3.88
C MET A 306 -10.71 35.97 -5.05
#